data_04c043526bd5ed714759ca7919efc959
#
_entry.id   04c043526bd5ed714759ca7919efc959
#
_cell.length_a   1.000
_cell.length_b   1.000
_cell.length_c   1.000
_cell.angle_alpha   90.00
_cell.angle_beta   90.00
_cell.angle_gamma   90.00
#
_symmetry.space_group_name_H-M   'P 1'
#
loop_
_entity.id
_entity.type
_entity.pdbx_description
1 polymer ?
#
loop_
_entity_poly.entity_id
_entity_poly.type
_entity_poly.pdbx_seq_one_letter_code
_entity_poly.pdbx_strand_id
1 'polypeptide(L)'
;MRVIKPNQKNFNKSKIIHVDMDSFYASVEIKERPELKFKPVAVAGSSENRGVVTTCNYIARKFGIHSAMPSITAKKLCPQIIFLPVNMKKYRDISKETHKIYKCYTKIIEPISLDE
;
A
#
# COMPACT_ATOMS: atom_id res chain seq x y z
N MET A 1 -3.30 -1.52 8.38
CA MET A 1 -4.68 -1.66 7.85
C MET A 1 -5.58 -0.63 8.49
N ARG A 2 -6.38 0.01 7.70
CA ARG A 2 -7.32 1.05 8.14
C ARG A 2 -8.75 0.56 7.91
N VAL A 3 -9.63 0.70 8.92
CA VAL A 3 -11.03 0.29 8.84
C VAL A 3 -11.91 1.52 9.06
N ILE A 4 -12.83 1.78 8.12
CA ILE A 4 -13.80 2.85 8.19
C ILE A 4 -15.17 2.25 8.36
N LYS A 5 -15.88 2.62 9.45
CA LYS A 5 -17.26 2.19 9.67
C LYS A 5 -18.23 3.25 9.17
N PRO A 6 -19.32 2.88 8.50
CA PRO A 6 -20.31 3.85 8.05
C PRO A 6 -21.07 4.43 9.23
N ASN A 7 -21.71 5.58 9.00
CA ASN A 7 -22.51 6.26 10.00
C ASN A 7 -23.69 5.38 10.42
N GLN A 8 -23.84 5.16 11.72
CA GLN A 8 -24.82 4.24 12.30
C GLN A 8 -26.28 4.73 12.24
N LYS A 9 -26.56 5.85 11.58
CA LYS A 9 -27.92 6.41 11.50
C LYS A 9 -28.86 5.66 10.56
N ASN A 10 -28.38 4.65 9.83
CA ASN A 10 -29.26 3.82 9.01
C ASN A 10 -29.84 2.70 9.85
N PHE A 11 -31.14 2.74 10.01
CA PHE A 11 -31.93 1.77 10.76
C PHE A 11 -31.90 0.34 10.22
N ASN A 12 -31.30 0.12 9.07
CA ASN A 12 -30.99 -1.21 8.56
C ASN A 12 -29.82 -1.78 9.36
N LYS A 13 -30.01 -2.95 9.94
CA LYS A 13 -29.01 -3.66 10.75
C LYS A 13 -27.75 -4.07 9.96
N SER A 14 -27.63 -3.70 8.70
CA SER A 14 -26.48 -3.96 7.86
C SER A 14 -25.37 -2.95 8.14
N LYS A 15 -24.16 -3.46 8.33
CA LYS A 15 -22.95 -2.65 8.52
C LYS A 15 -22.06 -2.83 7.32
N ILE A 16 -21.47 -1.73 6.85
CA ILE A 16 -20.44 -1.77 5.82
C ILE A 16 -19.11 -1.46 6.49
N ILE A 17 -18.12 -2.27 6.19
CA ILE A 17 -16.73 -2.06 6.65
C ILE A 17 -15.88 -1.82 5.41
N HIS A 18 -15.18 -0.71 5.38
CA HIS A 18 -14.16 -0.44 4.37
C HIS A 18 -12.79 -0.71 4.96
N VAL A 19 -12.03 -1.59 4.30
CA VAL A 19 -10.67 -1.96 4.71
C VAL A 19 -9.69 -1.46 3.67
N ASP A 20 -8.72 -0.69 4.11
CA ASP A 20 -7.64 -0.15 3.28
C ASP A 20 -6.30 -0.46 3.95
N MET A 21 -5.44 -1.19 3.25
CA MET A 21 -4.14 -1.60 3.79
C MET A 21 -3.11 -0.49 3.62
N ASP A 22 -2.49 -0.09 4.72
CA ASP A 22 -1.50 0.99 4.73
C ASP A 22 -0.25 0.65 3.94
N SER A 23 0.12 1.56 3.01
CA SER A 23 1.37 1.46 2.22
C SER A 23 1.57 0.05 1.69
N PHE A 24 0.55 -0.51 1.08
CA PHE A 24 0.44 -1.96 0.84
C PHE A 24 1.68 -2.54 0.14
N TYR A 25 2.05 -2.00 -1.01
CA TYR A 25 3.17 -2.56 -1.78
C TYR A 25 4.49 -2.44 -1.02
N ALA A 26 4.74 -1.31 -0.39
CA ALA A 26 5.94 -1.11 0.42
C ALA A 26 5.95 -2.06 1.63
N SER A 27 4.81 -2.26 2.27
CA SER A 27 4.68 -3.16 3.42
C SER A 27 4.93 -4.61 3.04
N VAL A 28 4.47 -5.04 1.87
CA VAL A 28 4.74 -6.38 1.34
C VAL A 28 6.25 -6.59 1.15
N GLU A 29 6.92 -5.63 0.53
CA GLU A 29 8.37 -5.72 0.28
C GLU A 29 9.18 -5.72 1.58
N ILE A 30 8.80 -4.90 2.55
CA ILE A 30 9.49 -4.83 3.85
C ILE A 30 9.28 -6.11 4.65
N LYS A 31 8.12 -6.75 4.56
CA LYS A 31 7.85 -8.02 5.22
C LYS A 31 8.81 -9.12 4.74
N GLU A 32 9.15 -9.12 3.46
CA GLU A 32 10.13 -10.07 2.89
C GLU A 32 11.57 -9.67 3.20
N ARG A 33 11.83 -8.39 3.41
CA ARG A 33 13.17 -7.84 3.69
C ARG A 33 13.13 -6.99 4.97
N PRO A 34 13.09 -7.62 6.15
CA PRO A 34 12.94 -6.90 7.42
C PRO A 34 14.04 -5.87 7.69
N GLU A 35 15.20 -6.00 7.07
CA GLU A 35 16.30 -5.04 7.17
C GLU A 35 15.95 -3.65 6.63
N LEU A 36 14.91 -3.56 5.82
CA LEU A 36 14.43 -2.30 5.25
C LEU A 36 13.45 -1.55 6.16
N LYS A 37 13.04 -2.15 7.27
CA LYS A 37 11.97 -1.63 8.13
C LYS A 37 12.24 -0.20 8.64
N PHE A 38 13.50 0.13 8.90
CA PHE A 38 13.88 1.43 9.44
C PHE A 38 14.56 2.34 8.41
N LYS A 39 14.43 2.01 7.13
CA LYS A 39 15.02 2.78 6.03
C LYS A 39 13.91 3.41 5.18
N PRO A 40 14.17 4.56 4.54
CA PRO A 40 13.21 5.11 3.60
C PRO A 40 13.14 4.25 2.33
N VAL A 41 11.95 3.72 2.05
CA VAL A 41 11.70 2.78 0.95
C VAL A 41 10.54 3.27 0.10
N ALA A 42 10.71 3.24 -1.20
CA ALA A 42 9.64 3.51 -2.16
C ALA A 42 9.57 2.40 -3.20
N VAL A 43 8.36 2.00 -3.53
CA VAL A 43 8.11 1.11 -4.66
C VAL A 43 7.84 1.98 -5.88
N ALA A 44 8.65 1.85 -6.90
CA ALA A 44 8.61 2.73 -8.06
C ALA A 44 9.00 1.98 -9.33
N GLY A 45 8.59 2.52 -10.47
CA GLY A 45 9.01 2.01 -11.78
C GLY A 45 10.53 2.08 -11.93
N SER A 46 11.06 1.20 -12.77
CA SER A 46 12.50 0.94 -12.93
C SER A 46 13.29 2.05 -13.61
N SER A 47 12.66 3.07 -14.13
CA SER A 47 13.37 4.14 -14.84
C SER A 47 13.80 5.23 -13.87
N GLU A 48 15.10 5.43 -13.72
CA GLU A 48 15.66 6.51 -12.89
C GLU A 48 15.16 7.89 -13.29
N ASN A 49 14.89 8.09 -14.59
CA ASN A 49 14.50 9.39 -15.15
C ASN A 49 13.00 9.54 -15.39
N ARG A 50 12.23 8.46 -15.41
CA ARG A 50 10.80 8.46 -15.77
C ARG A 50 9.93 7.69 -14.80
N GLY A 51 10.52 7.08 -13.78
CA GLY A 51 9.77 6.32 -12.78
C GLY A 51 8.92 7.24 -11.90
N VAL A 52 7.84 6.68 -11.43
CA VAL A 52 6.92 7.34 -10.51
C VAL A 52 6.75 6.48 -9.28
N VAL A 53 6.75 7.10 -8.10
CA VAL A 53 6.50 6.40 -6.85
C VAL A 53 5.07 5.86 -6.84
N THR A 54 4.93 4.55 -6.70
CA THR A 54 3.63 3.91 -6.53
C THR A 54 3.16 4.05 -5.09
N THR A 55 4.04 3.70 -4.15
CA THR A 55 3.81 3.88 -2.72
C THR A 55 5.15 3.95 -2.00
N CYS A 56 5.14 4.39 -0.77
CA CYS A 56 6.35 4.46 0.06
C CYS A 56 5.99 4.22 1.52
N ASN A 57 7.00 3.87 2.33
CA ASN A 57 6.80 3.68 3.75
C ASN A 57 6.74 5.03 4.50
N TYR A 58 6.39 4.98 5.79
CA TYR A 58 6.24 6.20 6.58
C TYR A 58 7.55 6.96 6.76
N ILE A 59 8.69 6.27 6.78
CA ILE A 59 10.00 6.93 6.88
C ILE A 59 10.24 7.80 5.66
N ALA A 60 9.97 7.28 4.45
CA ALA A 60 10.07 8.07 3.22
C ALA A 60 9.09 9.24 3.22
N ARG A 61 7.88 9.05 3.75
CA ARG A 61 6.87 10.12 3.84
C ARG A 61 7.30 11.29 4.70
N LYS A 62 8.12 11.06 5.71
CA LYS A 62 8.69 12.13 6.55
C LYS A 62 9.60 13.08 5.76
N PHE A 63 10.16 12.62 4.65
CA PHE A 63 10.95 13.45 3.74
C PHE A 63 10.09 14.16 2.69
N GLY A 64 8.77 14.03 2.76
CA GLY A 64 7.84 14.64 1.81
C GLY A 64 7.53 13.77 0.59
N ILE A 65 7.94 12.52 0.59
CA ILE A 65 7.69 11.60 -0.53
C ILE A 65 6.28 11.05 -0.45
N HIS A 66 5.61 10.94 -1.57
CA HIS A 66 4.23 10.45 -1.67
C HIS A 66 3.98 9.72 -3.00
N SER A 67 2.87 9.01 -3.06
CA SER A 67 2.43 8.36 -4.29
C SER A 67 2.26 9.37 -5.43
N ALA A 68 2.52 8.92 -6.63
CA ALA A 68 2.50 9.71 -7.86
C ALA A 68 3.64 10.72 -8.01
N MET A 69 4.52 10.85 -7.01
CA MET A 69 5.71 11.69 -7.13
C MET A 69 6.70 11.10 -8.13
N PRO A 70 7.31 11.91 -9.00
CA PRO A 70 8.40 11.42 -9.85
C PRO A 70 9.56 10.87 -9.01
N SER A 71 10.14 9.74 -9.41
CA SER A 71 11.24 9.12 -8.67
C SER A 71 12.46 10.04 -8.58
N ILE A 72 12.72 10.84 -9.60
CA ILE A 72 13.81 11.81 -9.58
C ILE A 72 13.62 12.86 -8.48
N THR A 73 12.39 13.31 -8.27
CA THR A 73 12.05 14.26 -7.19
C THR A 73 12.22 13.60 -5.83
N ALA A 74 11.75 12.36 -5.69
CA ALA A 74 11.91 11.59 -4.45
C ALA A 74 13.39 11.42 -4.09
N LYS A 75 14.24 11.14 -5.06
CA LYS A 75 15.69 11.01 -4.85
C LYS A 75 16.32 12.31 -4.40
N LYS A 76 15.85 13.45 -4.90
CA LYS A 76 16.34 14.77 -4.46
C LYS A 76 15.93 15.07 -3.02
N LEU A 77 14.70 14.73 -2.63
CA LEU A 77 14.21 14.93 -1.27
C LEU A 77 14.85 13.99 -0.26
N CYS A 78 15.17 12.78 -0.68
CA CYS A 78 15.76 11.76 0.18
C CYS A 78 16.84 11.00 -0.61
N PRO A 79 18.11 11.50 -0.60
CA PRO A 79 19.19 10.85 -1.36
C PRO A 79 19.46 9.40 -0.96
N GLN A 80 19.16 9.02 0.28
CA GLN A 80 19.34 7.66 0.78
C GLN A 80 18.14 6.74 0.51
N ILE A 81 17.15 7.20 -0.23
CA ILE A 81 15.95 6.39 -0.50
C ILE A 81 16.29 5.10 -1.26
N ILE A 82 15.65 4.02 -0.88
CA ILE A 82 15.77 2.72 -1.54
C ILE A 82 14.56 2.54 -2.43
N PHE A 83 14.81 2.44 -3.75
CA PHE A 83 13.76 2.13 -4.71
C PHE A 83 13.68 0.62 -4.92
N LEU A 84 12.49 0.07 -4.81
CA LEU A 84 12.19 -1.32 -5.12
C LEU A 84 11.28 -1.39 -6.35
N PRO A 85 11.52 -2.35 -7.25
CA PRO A 85 10.68 -2.49 -8.43
C PRO A 85 9.26 -2.94 -8.07
N VAL A 86 8.30 -2.53 -8.89
CA VAL A 86 6.91 -2.95 -8.73
C VAL A 86 6.78 -4.42 -9.12
N ASN A 87 6.20 -5.23 -8.24
CA ASN A 87 5.92 -6.65 -8.50
C ASN A 87 4.41 -6.93 -8.34
N MET A 88 3.66 -6.63 -9.38
CA MET A 88 2.20 -6.75 -9.36
C MET A 88 1.71 -8.17 -9.11
N LYS A 89 2.43 -9.19 -9.58
CA LYS A 89 2.07 -10.58 -9.33
C LYS A 89 2.09 -10.89 -7.83
N LYS A 90 3.16 -10.51 -7.15
CA LYS A 90 3.31 -10.68 -5.70
C LYS A 90 2.18 -9.98 -4.95
N TYR A 91 1.89 -8.74 -5.30
CA TYR A 91 0.86 -7.95 -4.63
C TYR A 91 -0.53 -8.53 -4.85
N ARG A 92 -0.82 -9.02 -6.07
CA ARG A 92 -2.08 -9.72 -6.37
C ARG A 92 -2.23 -11.01 -5.58
N ASP A 93 -1.16 -11.79 -5.46
CA ASP A 93 -1.19 -13.05 -4.71
C ASP A 93 -1.49 -12.79 -3.23
N ILE A 94 -0.86 -11.78 -2.64
CA ILE A 94 -1.11 -11.40 -1.25
C ILE A 94 -2.51 -10.83 -1.08
N SER A 95 -2.98 -10.03 -2.03
CA SER A 95 -4.35 -9.51 -2.03
C SER A 95 -5.37 -10.65 -2.02
N LYS A 96 -5.15 -11.69 -2.83
CA LYS A 96 -6.01 -12.89 -2.83
C LYS A 96 -6.03 -13.59 -1.48
N GLU A 97 -4.88 -13.73 -0.83
CA GLU A 97 -4.81 -14.31 0.52
C GLU A 97 -5.60 -13.48 1.53
N THR A 98 -5.51 -12.15 1.45
CA THR A 98 -6.27 -11.24 2.31
C THR A 98 -7.78 -11.39 2.06
N HIS A 99 -8.20 -11.50 0.80
CA HIS A 99 -9.61 -11.71 0.44
C HIS A 99 -10.15 -13.04 0.94
N LYS A 100 -9.33 -14.09 1.00
CA LYS A 100 -9.74 -15.35 1.63
C LYS A 100 -10.10 -15.17 3.09
N ILE A 101 -9.36 -14.35 3.80
CA ILE A 101 -9.66 -14.01 5.20
C ILE A 101 -11.00 -13.29 5.30
N TYR A 102 -11.26 -12.31 4.43
CA TYR A 102 -12.54 -11.60 4.41
C TYR A 102 -13.73 -12.53 4.16
N LYS A 103 -13.56 -13.51 3.27
CA LYS A 103 -14.60 -14.50 2.96
C LYS A 103 -14.96 -15.39 4.14
N CYS A 104 -14.11 -15.47 5.16
CA CYS A 104 -14.43 -16.18 6.39
C CYS A 104 -15.51 -15.44 7.22
N TYR A 105 -15.66 -14.14 7.02
CA TYR A 105 -16.59 -13.29 7.77
C TYR A 105 -17.84 -12.93 7.00
N THR A 106 -17.77 -12.82 5.68
CA THR A 106 -18.90 -12.46 4.84
C THR A 106 -18.70 -12.95 3.40
N LYS A 107 -19.82 -13.18 2.72
CA LYS A 107 -19.82 -13.47 1.27
C LYS A 107 -20.00 -12.20 0.44
N ILE A 108 -20.38 -11.10 1.06
CA ILE A 108 -20.66 -9.84 0.40
C ILE A 108 -19.39 -8.99 0.46
N ILE A 109 -18.57 -9.09 -0.58
CA ILE A 109 -17.28 -8.39 -0.68
C ILE A 109 -17.23 -7.68 -2.01
N GLU A 110 -16.91 -6.39 -1.99
CA GLU A 110 -16.69 -5.59 -3.19
C GLU A 110 -15.24 -5.10 -3.18
N PRO A 111 -14.34 -5.70 -3.99
CA PRO A 111 -12.98 -5.21 -4.12
C PRO A 111 -12.96 -3.93 -4.94
N ILE A 112 -12.27 -2.91 -4.42
CA ILE A 112 -12.09 -1.63 -5.10
C ILE A 112 -10.72 -1.59 -5.78
N SER A 113 -9.69 -2.07 -5.08
CA SER A 113 -8.33 -2.22 -5.58
C SER A 113 -7.65 -3.41 -4.88
N LEU A 114 -6.36 -3.63 -5.12
CA LEU A 114 -5.65 -4.77 -4.51
C LEU A 114 -5.59 -4.67 -2.98
N ASP A 115 -5.59 -3.48 -2.42
CA ASP A 115 -5.46 -3.21 -0.99
C ASP A 115 -6.76 -2.71 -0.33
N GLU A 116 -7.86 -2.70 -1.08
CA GLU A 116 -9.16 -2.23 -0.59
C GLU A 116 -10.29 -3.22 -0.82
#